data_97d93ae8590b0790ab62291e17ca6065
#
_entry.id   97d93ae8590b0790ab62291e17ca6065
#
_cell.length_a   1.000
_cell.length_b   1.000
_cell.length_c   1.000
_cell.angle_alpha   90.00
_cell.angle_beta   90.00
_cell.angle_gamma   90.00
#
_symmetry.space_group_name_H-M   'P 1'
#
loop_
_entity.id
_entity.type
_entity.pdbx_description
1 polymer ?
#
loop_
_entity_poly.entity_id
_entity_poly.type
_entity_poly.pdbx_seq_one_letter_code
_entity_poly.pdbx_strand_id
1 'polypeptide(L)'
;MNSIGITNAEVEIPAAVRRADAWVGLCLALALHVVDEALTDFLSVYNPTVQSIREHVSWLPLPTFTFEVWLGGLIVAVIVLSCLTVFVLRGARWMTPVSYAFGALMFANGLVHVAGSFEMGRLMPGVYSAPILIAASAYLLTTVYRQNRENRL
;
A
#
# COMPACT_ATOMS: atom_id res chain seq x y z
N MET A 1 16.33 25.49 48.05
CA MET A 1 15.57 25.63 46.80
C MET A 1 15.81 24.36 45.99
N ASN A 2 14.87 23.39 46.08
CA ASN A 2 14.98 22.16 45.34
C ASN A 2 14.37 22.37 43.95
N SER A 3 15.20 22.39 42.90
CA SER A 3 14.72 22.34 41.50
C SER A 3 14.16 20.93 41.22
N ILE A 4 12.86 20.85 41.09
CA ILE A 4 12.18 19.67 40.59
C ILE A 4 12.56 19.53 39.13
N GLY A 5 13.49 18.61 38.82
CA GLY A 5 13.78 18.24 37.43
C GLY A 5 12.57 17.52 36.84
N ILE A 6 11.82 18.25 36.00
CA ILE A 6 10.80 17.65 35.14
C ILE A 6 11.57 16.93 34.03
N THR A 7 11.86 15.65 34.23
CA THR A 7 12.29 14.76 33.15
C THR A 7 11.08 14.57 32.24
N ASN A 8 11.15 15.14 31.02
CA ASN A 8 10.22 14.80 29.95
C ASN A 8 10.42 13.31 29.63
N ALA A 9 9.60 12.45 30.28
CA ALA A 9 9.50 11.07 29.87
C ALA A 9 8.87 11.08 28.47
N GLU A 10 9.67 10.92 27.43
CA GLU A 10 9.16 10.64 26.09
C GLU A 10 8.29 9.37 26.20
N VAL A 11 7.02 9.50 25.88
CA VAL A 11 6.08 8.39 25.83
C VAL A 11 6.51 7.50 24.65
N GLU A 12 7.23 6.43 24.97
CA GLU A 12 7.69 5.48 23.98
C GLU A 12 6.50 4.71 23.40
N ILE A 13 6.12 5.02 22.16
CA ILE A 13 5.01 4.34 21.48
C ILE A 13 5.39 2.88 21.23
N PRO A 14 4.61 1.90 21.70
CA PRO A 14 4.90 0.49 21.50
C PRO A 14 5.10 0.14 20.01
N ALA A 15 6.06 -0.73 19.73
CA ALA A 15 6.41 -1.14 18.37
C ALA A 15 5.21 -1.67 17.57
N ALA A 16 4.31 -2.43 18.21
CA ALA A 16 3.09 -2.93 17.58
C ALA A 16 2.14 -1.79 17.14
N VAL A 17 2.04 -0.71 17.92
CA VAL A 17 1.21 0.46 17.59
C VAL A 17 1.79 1.19 16.39
N ARG A 18 3.10 1.47 16.39
CA ARG A 18 3.75 2.11 15.22
C ARG A 18 3.55 1.33 13.93
N ARG A 19 3.61 -0.01 14.00
CA ARG A 19 3.34 -0.85 12.82
C ARG A 19 1.88 -0.82 12.40
N ALA A 20 0.96 -0.78 13.36
CA ALA A 20 -0.45 -0.69 13.07
C ALA A 20 -0.81 0.66 12.42
N ASP A 21 -0.23 1.77 12.90
CA ASP A 21 -0.42 3.09 12.31
C ASP A 21 0.08 3.13 10.86
N ALA A 22 1.27 2.56 10.59
CA ALA A 22 1.81 2.46 9.24
C ALA A 22 0.94 1.57 8.33
N TRP A 23 0.41 0.46 8.86
CA TRP A 23 -0.49 -0.43 8.15
C TRP A 23 -1.80 0.26 7.78
N VAL A 24 -2.46 0.91 8.76
CA VAL A 24 -3.70 1.66 8.55
C VAL A 24 -3.47 2.81 7.57
N GLY A 25 -2.36 3.53 7.71
CA GLY A 25 -1.99 4.59 6.77
C GLY A 25 -1.90 4.09 5.33
N LEU A 26 -1.33 2.89 5.11
CA LEU A 26 -1.28 2.29 3.78
C LEU A 26 -2.66 1.80 3.30
N CYS A 27 -3.50 1.26 4.18
CA CYS A 27 -4.88 0.91 3.81
C CYS A 27 -5.70 2.14 3.37
N LEU A 28 -5.54 3.28 4.05
CA LEU A 28 -6.20 4.53 3.67
C LEU A 28 -5.64 5.10 2.37
N ALA A 29 -4.32 5.04 2.17
CA ALA A 29 -3.68 5.43 0.92
C ALA A 29 -4.16 4.57 -0.26
N LEU A 30 -4.31 3.25 -0.06
CA LEU A 30 -4.87 2.35 -1.07
C LEU A 30 -6.34 2.68 -1.36
N ALA A 31 -7.17 2.93 -0.33
CA ALA A 31 -8.56 3.31 -0.54
C ALA A 31 -8.67 4.60 -1.38
N LEU A 32 -7.86 5.60 -1.08
CA LEU A 32 -7.77 6.83 -1.86
C LEU A 32 -7.32 6.56 -3.29
N HIS A 33 -6.34 5.65 -3.47
CA HIS A 33 -5.82 5.28 -4.78
C HIS A 33 -6.88 4.57 -5.64
N VAL A 34 -7.66 3.66 -5.06
CA VAL A 34 -8.79 3.01 -5.75
C VAL A 34 -9.83 4.03 -6.22
N VAL A 35 -10.11 5.05 -5.39
CA VAL A 35 -11.01 6.15 -5.78
C VAL A 35 -10.44 6.96 -6.96
N ASP A 36 -9.15 7.29 -6.92
CA ASP A 36 -8.46 8.01 -7.99
C ASP A 36 -8.51 7.21 -9.30
N GLU A 37 -8.16 5.92 -9.27
CA GLU A 37 -8.24 5.03 -10.44
C GLU A 37 -9.67 4.92 -11.00
N ALA A 38 -10.68 4.82 -10.13
CA ALA A 38 -12.08 4.72 -10.52
C ALA A 38 -12.58 6.01 -11.18
N LEU A 39 -12.16 7.18 -10.68
CA LEU A 39 -12.55 8.49 -11.23
C LEU A 39 -11.80 8.87 -12.51
N THR A 40 -10.63 8.27 -12.74
CA THR A 40 -9.75 8.58 -13.87
C THR A 40 -9.76 7.51 -14.96
N ASP A 41 -10.72 6.57 -14.91
CA ASP A 41 -10.94 5.51 -15.91
C ASP A 41 -9.72 4.61 -16.15
N PHE A 42 -9.20 4.02 -15.06
CA PHE A 42 -8.02 3.13 -15.09
C PHE A 42 -8.17 1.96 -16.07
N LEU A 43 -9.38 1.39 -16.19
CA LEU A 43 -9.60 0.23 -17.04
C LEU A 43 -9.46 0.53 -18.55
N SER A 44 -9.59 1.80 -18.95
CA SER A 44 -9.32 2.21 -20.35
C SER A 44 -7.85 2.08 -20.73
N VAL A 45 -6.94 2.04 -19.74
CA VAL A 45 -5.51 1.78 -19.94
C VAL A 45 -5.17 0.33 -19.64
N TYR A 46 -5.67 -0.22 -18.54
CA TYR A 46 -5.35 -1.55 -18.07
C TYR A 46 -5.78 -2.65 -19.06
N ASN A 47 -7.05 -2.68 -19.46
CA ASN A 47 -7.60 -3.75 -20.31
C ASN A 47 -6.89 -3.84 -21.69
N PRO A 48 -6.67 -2.74 -22.43
CA PRO A 48 -5.90 -2.81 -23.68
C PRO A 48 -4.44 -3.22 -23.49
N THR A 49 -3.81 -2.77 -22.40
CA THR A 49 -2.42 -3.17 -22.06
C THR A 49 -2.33 -4.67 -21.82
N VAL A 50 -3.27 -5.22 -21.03
CA VAL A 50 -3.33 -6.67 -20.78
C VAL A 50 -3.57 -7.46 -22.07
N GLN A 51 -4.45 -6.98 -22.95
CA GLN A 51 -4.69 -7.64 -24.24
C GLN A 51 -3.42 -7.66 -25.10
N SER A 52 -2.71 -6.54 -25.20
CA SER A 52 -1.44 -6.47 -25.93
C SER A 52 -0.36 -7.40 -25.34
N ILE A 53 -0.24 -7.47 -24.00
CA ILE A 53 0.69 -8.40 -23.37
C ILE A 53 0.33 -9.86 -23.69
N ARG A 54 -0.95 -10.23 -23.67
CA ARG A 54 -1.41 -11.60 -23.99
C ARG A 54 -1.15 -12.00 -25.44
N GLU A 55 -1.14 -11.06 -26.37
CA GLU A 55 -0.78 -11.32 -27.77
C GLU A 55 0.69 -11.74 -27.90
N HIS A 56 1.58 -11.18 -27.05
CA HIS A 56 3.01 -11.48 -27.09
C HIS A 56 3.42 -12.60 -26.10
N VAL A 57 2.65 -12.78 -25.01
CA VAL A 57 2.95 -13.72 -23.91
C VAL A 57 1.70 -14.53 -23.59
N SER A 58 1.33 -15.43 -24.50
CA SER A 58 0.05 -16.18 -24.43
C SER A 58 -0.11 -17.12 -23.21
N TRP A 59 1.00 -17.51 -22.57
CA TRP A 59 0.99 -18.36 -21.37
C TRP A 59 0.64 -17.60 -20.08
N LEU A 60 0.66 -16.26 -20.09
CA LEU A 60 0.41 -15.45 -18.90
C LEU A 60 -1.10 -15.17 -18.76
N PRO A 61 -1.80 -15.76 -17.77
CA PRO A 61 -3.25 -15.63 -17.61
C PRO A 61 -3.62 -14.31 -16.94
N LEU A 62 -3.37 -13.17 -17.61
CA LEU A 62 -3.77 -11.85 -17.12
C LEU A 62 -5.26 -11.64 -17.43
N PRO A 63 -6.13 -11.41 -16.43
CA PRO A 63 -7.55 -11.16 -16.66
C PRO A 63 -7.80 -9.71 -17.13
N THR A 64 -8.83 -9.52 -17.93
CA THR A 64 -9.49 -8.23 -18.14
C THR A 64 -10.73 -8.14 -17.24
N PHE A 65 -11.16 -6.94 -16.89
CA PHE A 65 -12.25 -6.73 -15.95
C PHE A 65 -13.33 -5.82 -16.51
N THR A 66 -14.59 -6.04 -16.08
CA THR A 66 -15.60 -4.99 -16.09
C THR A 66 -15.37 -4.06 -14.89
N PHE A 67 -15.91 -2.83 -14.96
CA PHE A 67 -15.74 -1.84 -13.91
C PHE A 67 -16.25 -2.34 -12.54
N GLU A 68 -17.41 -2.99 -12.53
CA GLU A 68 -18.06 -3.49 -11.31
C GLU A 68 -17.24 -4.60 -10.64
N VAL A 69 -16.71 -5.54 -11.43
CA VAL A 69 -15.91 -6.65 -10.92
C VAL A 69 -14.57 -6.15 -10.38
N TRP A 70 -13.92 -5.24 -11.10
CA TRP A 70 -12.66 -4.65 -10.69
C TRP A 70 -12.82 -3.82 -9.41
N LEU A 71 -13.75 -2.87 -9.41
CA LEU A 71 -13.98 -2.00 -8.26
C LEU A 71 -14.48 -2.80 -7.03
N GLY A 72 -15.43 -3.70 -7.23
CA GLY A 72 -15.93 -4.58 -6.17
C GLY A 72 -14.82 -5.42 -5.54
N GLY A 73 -13.95 -6.00 -6.36
CA GLY A 73 -12.78 -6.76 -5.89
C GLY A 73 -11.83 -5.91 -5.05
N LEU A 74 -11.54 -4.67 -5.49
CA LEU A 74 -10.67 -3.75 -4.75
C LEU A 74 -11.30 -3.27 -3.44
N ILE A 75 -12.61 -3.00 -3.42
CA ILE A 75 -13.33 -2.65 -2.18
C ILE A 75 -13.22 -3.79 -1.18
N VAL A 76 -13.48 -5.03 -1.61
CA VAL A 76 -13.33 -6.21 -0.74
C VAL A 76 -11.90 -6.35 -0.23
N ALA A 77 -10.89 -6.15 -1.09
CA ALA A 77 -9.49 -6.20 -0.70
C ALA A 77 -9.16 -5.14 0.37
N VAL A 78 -9.61 -3.89 0.22
CA VAL A 78 -9.42 -2.82 1.20
C VAL A 78 -10.08 -3.17 2.54
N ILE A 79 -11.29 -3.72 2.51
CA ILE A 79 -12.00 -4.16 3.74
C ILE A 79 -11.21 -5.27 4.44
N VAL A 80 -10.80 -6.30 3.72
CA VAL A 80 -10.02 -7.41 4.28
C VAL A 80 -8.70 -6.92 4.88
N LEU A 81 -7.94 -6.09 4.15
CA LEU A 81 -6.69 -5.50 4.65
C LEU A 81 -6.93 -4.66 5.91
N SER A 82 -8.00 -3.89 5.95
CA SER A 82 -8.38 -3.10 7.13
C SER A 82 -8.73 -4.00 8.32
N CYS A 83 -9.42 -5.11 8.13
CA CYS A 83 -9.71 -6.09 9.19
C CYS A 83 -8.43 -6.75 9.72
N LEU A 84 -7.40 -6.92 8.90
CA LEU A 84 -6.12 -7.48 9.34
C LEU A 84 -5.37 -6.59 10.34
N THR A 85 -5.75 -5.31 10.49
CA THR A 85 -5.19 -4.39 11.50
C THR A 85 -5.23 -4.98 12.91
N VAL A 86 -6.26 -5.75 13.25
CA VAL A 86 -6.38 -6.42 14.55
C VAL A 86 -5.21 -7.37 14.81
N PHE A 87 -4.75 -8.09 13.79
CA PHE A 87 -3.62 -9.01 13.90
C PHE A 87 -2.28 -8.27 13.95
N VAL A 88 -2.18 -7.12 13.25
CA VAL A 88 -1.01 -6.23 13.36
C VAL A 88 -0.88 -5.71 14.79
N LEU A 89 -1.98 -5.20 15.38
CA LEU A 89 -2.02 -4.71 16.77
C LEU A 89 -1.68 -5.80 17.79
N ARG A 90 -2.10 -7.04 17.54
CA ARG A 90 -1.77 -8.20 18.38
C ARG A 90 -0.32 -8.69 18.21
N GLY A 91 0.46 -8.07 17.33
CA GLY A 91 1.85 -8.47 17.09
C GLY A 91 2.00 -9.85 16.45
N ALA A 92 0.99 -10.32 15.72
CA ALA A 92 1.01 -11.64 15.09
C ALA A 92 2.22 -11.79 14.15
N ARG A 93 3.05 -12.81 14.36
CA ARG A 93 4.32 -13.00 13.62
C ARG A 93 4.12 -13.17 12.12
N TRP A 94 3.04 -13.83 11.71
CA TRP A 94 2.72 -14.04 10.31
C TRP A 94 2.36 -12.74 9.57
N MET A 95 2.00 -11.67 10.29
CA MET A 95 1.78 -10.35 9.70
C MET A 95 3.08 -9.67 9.22
N THR A 96 4.24 -10.13 9.66
CA THR A 96 5.52 -9.55 9.20
C THR A 96 5.74 -9.77 7.69
N PRO A 97 5.74 -11.00 7.16
CA PRO A 97 5.84 -11.22 5.70
C PRO A 97 4.67 -10.61 4.93
N VAL A 98 3.46 -10.61 5.49
CA VAL A 98 2.29 -9.97 4.84
C VAL A 98 2.51 -8.45 4.73
N SER A 99 3.05 -7.80 5.77
CA SER A 99 3.36 -6.37 5.71
C SER A 99 4.43 -6.04 4.67
N TYR A 100 5.46 -6.88 4.53
CA TYR A 100 6.45 -6.71 3.47
C TYR A 100 5.83 -6.87 2.07
N ALA A 101 5.03 -7.91 1.86
CA ALA A 101 4.38 -8.17 0.59
C ALA A 101 3.41 -7.03 0.21
N PHE A 102 2.57 -6.59 1.15
CA PHE A 102 1.64 -5.49 0.93
C PHE A 102 2.37 -4.17 0.64
N GLY A 103 3.35 -3.82 1.46
CA GLY A 103 4.13 -2.60 1.25
C GLY A 103 4.90 -2.61 -0.07
N ALA A 104 5.56 -3.72 -0.43
CA ALA A 104 6.30 -3.83 -1.69
C ALA A 104 5.38 -3.77 -2.91
N LEU A 105 4.23 -4.46 -2.86
CA LEU A 105 3.25 -4.46 -3.94
C LEU A 105 2.68 -3.05 -4.19
N MET A 106 2.29 -2.35 -3.13
CA MET A 106 1.73 -1.01 -3.25
C MET A 106 2.78 0.03 -3.63
N PHE A 107 4.02 -0.14 -3.18
CA PHE A 107 5.14 0.69 -3.61
C PHE A 107 5.38 0.55 -5.13
N ALA A 108 5.44 -0.69 -5.61
CA ALA A 108 5.59 -0.97 -7.04
C ALA A 108 4.40 -0.45 -7.85
N ASN A 109 3.17 -0.62 -7.34
CA ASN A 109 1.96 -0.09 -7.99
C ASN A 109 2.05 1.42 -8.17
N GLY A 110 2.36 2.18 -7.11
CA GLY A 110 2.54 3.63 -7.22
C GLY A 110 3.63 4.04 -8.23
N LEU A 111 4.76 3.31 -8.26
CA LEU A 111 5.82 3.56 -9.25
C LEU A 111 5.35 3.32 -10.69
N VAL A 112 4.53 2.29 -10.93
CA VAL A 112 3.97 2.00 -12.25
C VAL A 112 3.10 3.16 -12.75
N HIS A 113 2.26 3.77 -11.90
CA HIS A 113 1.45 4.92 -12.29
C HIS A 113 2.30 6.16 -12.63
N VAL A 114 3.36 6.39 -11.87
CA VAL A 114 4.30 7.49 -12.16
C VAL A 114 5.07 7.21 -13.46
N ALA A 115 5.68 6.03 -13.58
CA ALA A 115 6.44 5.66 -14.77
C ALA A 115 5.57 5.62 -16.04
N GLY A 116 4.36 5.03 -15.94
CA GLY A 116 3.39 4.98 -17.02
C GLY A 116 2.96 6.37 -17.51
N SER A 117 2.88 7.36 -16.60
CA SER A 117 2.60 8.75 -17.00
C SER A 117 3.71 9.35 -17.87
N PHE A 118 4.98 9.03 -17.57
CA PHE A 118 6.12 9.47 -18.39
C PHE A 118 6.13 8.75 -19.76
N GLU A 119 5.92 7.45 -19.76
CA GLU A 119 5.86 6.63 -20.98
C GLU A 119 4.76 7.10 -21.94
N MET A 120 3.58 7.40 -21.38
CA MET A 120 2.41 7.81 -22.17
C MET A 120 2.46 9.28 -22.59
N GLY A 121 3.38 10.08 -22.04
CA GLY A 121 3.41 11.54 -22.24
C GLY A 121 2.15 12.27 -21.73
N ARG A 122 1.37 11.61 -20.86
CA ARG A 122 0.15 12.15 -20.24
C ARG A 122 -0.05 11.54 -18.85
N LEU A 123 -0.87 12.17 -18.01
CA LEU A 123 -1.18 11.64 -16.69
C LEU A 123 -1.91 10.30 -16.83
N MET A 124 -1.31 9.26 -16.28
CA MET A 124 -1.92 7.93 -16.17
C MET A 124 -3.00 7.94 -15.07
N PRO A 125 -4.14 7.27 -15.26
CA PRO A 125 -5.12 7.08 -14.19
C PRO A 125 -4.48 6.57 -12.92
N GLY A 126 -4.88 7.11 -11.75
CA GLY A 126 -4.28 6.77 -10.45
C GLY A 126 -3.00 7.54 -10.08
N VAL A 127 -2.44 8.35 -10.97
CA VAL A 127 -1.17 9.07 -10.72
C VAL A 127 -1.29 10.15 -9.64
N TYR A 128 -2.47 10.72 -9.42
CA TYR A 128 -2.65 11.80 -8.44
C TYR A 128 -2.44 11.31 -7.01
N SER A 129 -2.86 10.11 -6.71
CA SER A 129 -2.70 9.47 -5.40
C SER A 129 -1.43 8.60 -5.29
N ALA A 130 -0.77 8.28 -6.40
CA ALA A 130 0.43 7.45 -6.44
C ALA A 130 1.57 7.94 -5.50
N PRO A 131 1.89 9.24 -5.38
CA PRO A 131 2.90 9.70 -4.44
C PRO A 131 2.56 9.40 -2.98
N ILE A 132 1.27 9.50 -2.60
CA ILE A 132 0.79 9.18 -1.26
C ILE A 132 0.93 7.68 -1.01
N LEU A 133 0.56 6.85 -2.00
CA LEU A 133 0.68 5.41 -1.93
C LEU A 133 2.15 4.97 -1.77
N ILE A 134 3.06 5.56 -2.54
CA ILE A 134 4.51 5.32 -2.43
C ILE A 134 5.03 5.69 -1.04
N ALA A 135 4.67 6.88 -0.53
CA ALA A 135 5.13 7.35 0.78
C ALA A 135 4.61 6.45 1.92
N ALA A 136 3.32 6.09 1.91
CA ALA A 136 2.72 5.20 2.90
C ALA A 136 3.35 3.79 2.84
N SER A 137 3.61 3.28 1.65
CA SER A 137 4.29 1.99 1.44
C SER A 137 5.72 2.00 1.99
N ALA A 138 6.49 3.03 1.67
CA ALA A 138 7.85 3.20 2.18
C ALA A 138 7.87 3.32 3.71
N TYR A 139 6.90 4.02 4.30
CA TYR A 139 6.75 4.13 5.74
C TYR A 139 6.46 2.78 6.39
N LEU A 140 5.54 1.97 5.84
CA LEU A 140 5.28 0.62 6.34
C LEU A 140 6.53 -0.26 6.24
N LEU A 141 7.19 -0.30 5.08
CA LEU A 141 8.38 -1.12 4.84
C LEU A 141 9.52 -0.77 5.81
N THR A 142 9.80 0.51 5.99
CA THR A 142 10.84 0.97 6.91
C THR A 142 10.51 0.68 8.37
N THR A 143 9.25 0.81 8.77
CA THR A 143 8.77 0.49 10.12
C THR A 143 8.96 -0.99 10.43
N VAL A 144 8.52 -1.87 9.52
CA VAL A 144 8.65 -3.33 9.70
C VAL A 144 10.12 -3.76 9.69
N TYR A 145 10.95 -3.16 8.83
CA TYR A 145 12.37 -3.44 8.77
C TYR A 145 13.08 -3.10 10.09
N ARG A 146 12.83 -1.90 10.65
CA ARG A 146 13.43 -1.48 11.94
C ARG A 146 13.03 -2.42 13.06
N GLN A 147 11.75 -2.75 13.20
CA GLN A 147 11.27 -3.68 14.23
C GLN A 147 11.87 -5.08 14.08
N ASN A 148 11.98 -5.59 12.87
CA ASN A 148 12.57 -6.90 12.64
C ASN A 148 14.07 -6.95 12.99
N ARG A 149 14.76 -5.82 12.83
CA ARG A 149 16.16 -5.67 13.21
C ARG A 149 16.31 -5.62 14.74
N GLU A 150 15.48 -4.82 15.42
CA GLU A 150 15.47 -4.70 16.88
C GLU A 150 15.21 -6.06 17.57
N ASN A 151 14.32 -6.88 17.02
CA ASN A 151 13.99 -8.21 17.56
C ASN A 151 15.09 -9.28 17.33
N ARG A 152 16.15 -8.97 16.59
CA ARG A 152 17.27 -9.89 16.32
C ARG A 152 18.51 -9.60 17.15
N LEU A 153 18.54 -8.46 17.84
CA LEU A 153 19.62 -8.04 18.75
C LEU A 153 19.30 -8.43 20.20
#